data_5afad45bbaac27f57a76208f27474b69
#
_entry.id   5afad45bbaac27f57a76208f27474b69
#
_cell.length_a   1.000
_cell.length_b   1.000
_cell.length_c   1.000
_cell.angle_alpha   90.00
_cell.angle_beta   90.00
_cell.angle_gamma   90.00
#
_symmetry.space_group_name_H-M   'P 1'
#
loop_
_entity.id
_entity.type
_entity.pdbx_description
1 polymer ?
#
loop_
_entity_poly.entity_id
_entity_poly.type
_entity_poly.pdbx_seq_one_letter_code
_entity_poly.pdbx_strand_id
1 'polypeptide(L)'
;MKLFRLFAFSAIALLALVYGLAGRAEAQVGRQQGLIDTNVAAEKDLLALPHMNAAIVKGIIERRPFLSMTDLNTYLSQSLKKEQLAELYAKTWIHLNLNSATREEILLIPGMGARMVREFFEYRPYKSLAQFRKEIGKYVNEQEVARLEQYVFVPINLNTASDADILTIPGLGNRMLREFKEYRPYSNIEQFRKEIGKYVNAKEVARLERYVTLN
;
A
#
# COMPACT_ATOMS: atom_id res chain seq x y z
N MET A 1 44.19 48.45 -49.66
CA MET A 1 44.10 47.83 -48.28
C MET A 1 42.67 47.92 -47.82
N LYS A 2 41.92 46.83 -47.94
CA LYS A 2 40.53 46.71 -47.45
C LYS A 2 40.45 45.54 -46.47
N LEU A 3 40.19 45.88 -45.20
CA LEU A 3 39.93 44.89 -44.15
C LEU A 3 38.55 44.25 -44.35
N PHE A 4 38.50 42.96 -44.52
CA PHE A 4 37.28 42.15 -44.41
C PHE A 4 37.10 41.75 -42.94
N ARG A 5 36.01 42.24 -42.33
CA ARG A 5 35.51 41.73 -41.01
C ARG A 5 34.61 40.53 -41.24
N LEU A 6 35.04 39.37 -40.79
CA LEU A 6 34.19 38.16 -40.67
C LEU A 6 33.30 38.37 -39.42
N PHE A 7 31.97 38.34 -39.65
CA PHE A 7 31.00 38.14 -38.58
C PHE A 7 30.77 36.66 -38.42
N ALA A 8 31.20 36.12 -37.29
CA ALA A 8 30.83 34.78 -36.89
C ALA A 8 29.47 34.80 -36.21
N PHE A 9 28.45 34.24 -36.85
CA PHE A 9 27.15 33.98 -36.21
C PHE A 9 27.25 32.70 -35.37
N SER A 10 27.29 32.86 -34.03
CA SER A 10 27.12 31.74 -33.11
C SER A 10 25.64 31.37 -33.03
N ALA A 11 25.28 30.28 -33.68
CA ALA A 11 23.99 29.66 -33.49
C ALA A 11 23.98 28.93 -32.12
N ILE A 12 23.37 29.55 -31.11
CA ILE A 12 23.04 28.87 -29.85
C ILE A 12 21.86 27.97 -30.11
N ALA A 13 22.13 26.67 -30.26
CA ALA A 13 21.09 25.65 -30.29
C ALA A 13 20.52 25.52 -28.87
N LEU A 14 19.31 26.06 -28.65
CA LEU A 14 18.53 25.84 -27.44
C LEU A 14 18.05 24.40 -27.46
N LEU A 15 18.77 23.50 -26.79
CA LEU A 15 18.33 22.12 -26.53
C LEU A 15 17.24 22.18 -25.47
N ALA A 16 15.97 22.30 -25.90
CA ALA A 16 14.84 22.14 -24.99
C ALA A 16 14.81 20.69 -24.52
N LEU A 17 15.34 20.45 -23.31
CA LEU A 17 15.19 19.18 -22.61
C LEU A 17 13.72 19.03 -22.24
N VAL A 18 12.95 18.36 -23.09
CA VAL A 18 11.61 17.88 -22.75
C VAL A 18 11.81 16.77 -21.74
N TYR A 19 11.90 17.11 -20.44
CA TYR A 19 11.67 16.15 -19.39
C TYR A 19 10.20 15.76 -19.52
N GLY A 20 9.96 14.64 -20.20
CA GLY A 20 8.69 13.97 -20.13
C GLY A 20 8.39 13.77 -18.64
N LEU A 21 7.32 14.38 -18.18
CA LEU A 21 6.63 14.01 -16.94
C LEU A 21 6.13 12.57 -17.14
N ALA A 22 7.05 11.61 -17.09
CA ALA A 22 6.66 10.25 -16.75
C ALA A 22 6.02 10.39 -15.37
N GLY A 23 4.70 10.35 -15.32
CA GLY A 23 3.96 10.34 -14.08
C GLY A 23 4.61 9.26 -13.21
N ARG A 24 5.23 9.66 -12.10
CA ARG A 24 5.71 8.69 -11.12
C ARG A 24 4.49 7.90 -10.74
N ALA A 25 4.48 6.60 -11.07
CA ALA A 25 3.48 5.69 -10.57
C ALA A 25 3.46 5.85 -9.05
N GLU A 26 2.38 6.42 -8.54
CA GLU A 26 2.24 6.60 -7.09
C GLU A 26 1.82 5.25 -6.53
N ALA A 27 2.66 4.69 -5.65
CA ALA A 27 2.35 3.48 -4.95
C ALA A 27 0.95 3.56 -4.33
N GLN A 28 0.08 2.63 -4.70
CA GLN A 28 -1.29 2.56 -4.19
C GLN A 28 -1.36 1.91 -2.80
N VAL A 29 -0.30 1.23 -2.38
CA VAL A 29 -0.08 0.81 -0.99
C VAL A 29 0.96 1.74 -0.38
N GLY A 30 0.67 2.28 0.80
CA GLY A 30 1.51 3.26 1.47
C GLY A 30 2.95 2.77 1.67
N ARG A 31 3.91 3.68 1.54
CA ARG A 31 5.34 3.33 1.63
C ARG A 31 5.66 2.77 3.01
N GLN A 32 6.08 1.53 3.05
CA GLN A 32 6.53 0.86 4.27
C GLN A 32 7.88 1.44 4.73
N GLN A 33 7.84 2.37 5.67
CA GLN A 33 9.04 2.88 6.33
C GLN A 33 9.30 2.07 7.62
N GLY A 34 9.70 0.80 7.44
CA GLY A 34 9.98 -0.10 8.57
C GLY A 34 8.75 -0.78 9.19
N LEU A 35 7.57 -0.62 8.60
CA LEU A 35 6.37 -1.35 9.00
C LEU A 35 6.34 -2.71 8.28
N ILE A 36 6.26 -3.79 9.04
CA ILE A 36 6.27 -5.17 8.52
C ILE A 36 4.81 -5.60 8.26
N ASP A 37 4.52 -6.11 7.06
CA ASP A 37 3.20 -6.73 6.80
C ASP A 37 3.13 -8.10 7.47
N THR A 38 2.19 -8.26 8.40
CA THR A 38 2.03 -9.48 9.21
C THR A 38 1.75 -10.71 8.34
N ASN A 39 1.10 -10.58 7.20
CA ASN A 39 0.73 -11.71 6.35
C ASN A 39 1.91 -12.30 5.57
N VAL A 40 2.95 -11.50 5.27
CA VAL A 40 4.05 -11.92 4.40
C VAL A 40 5.42 -11.95 5.07
N ALA A 41 5.54 -11.41 6.29
CA ALA A 41 6.79 -11.37 7.03
C ALA A 41 7.35 -12.77 7.32
N ALA A 42 8.67 -12.93 7.30
CA ALA A 42 9.31 -14.17 7.73
C ALA A 42 9.16 -14.37 9.26
N GLU A 43 9.19 -15.62 9.70
CA GLU A 43 9.06 -15.98 11.13
C GLU A 43 10.07 -15.24 12.00
N LYS A 44 11.33 -15.18 11.56
CA LYS A 44 12.42 -14.48 12.26
C LYS A 44 12.12 -12.99 12.45
N ASP A 45 11.48 -12.35 11.47
CA ASP A 45 11.18 -10.93 11.51
C ASP A 45 10.02 -10.66 12.46
N LEU A 46 9.04 -11.57 12.53
CA LEU A 46 7.96 -11.51 13.52
C LEU A 46 8.46 -11.75 14.94
N LEU A 47 9.39 -12.70 15.14
CA LEU A 47 10.00 -12.97 16.46
C LEU A 47 10.82 -11.79 16.98
N ALA A 48 11.37 -10.95 16.11
CA ALA A 48 12.11 -9.75 16.46
C ALA A 48 11.23 -8.56 16.89
N LEU A 49 9.90 -8.66 16.71
CA LEU A 49 8.96 -7.59 17.07
C LEU A 49 8.73 -7.53 18.61
N PRO A 50 8.41 -6.35 19.15
CA PRO A 50 8.12 -6.21 20.58
C PRO A 50 6.94 -7.11 20.97
N HIS A 51 7.01 -7.66 22.17
CA HIS A 51 5.97 -8.52 22.80
C HIS A 51 5.66 -9.82 22.07
N MET A 52 6.39 -10.16 21.00
CA MET A 52 6.24 -11.42 20.29
C MET A 52 7.02 -12.55 20.98
N ASN A 53 6.46 -13.75 20.91
CA ASN A 53 7.11 -15.00 21.32
C ASN A 53 6.77 -16.12 20.34
N ALA A 54 7.44 -17.26 20.49
CA ALA A 54 7.27 -18.38 19.55
C ALA A 54 5.82 -18.88 19.44
N ALA A 55 5.06 -18.87 20.55
CA ALA A 55 3.67 -19.33 20.54
C ALA A 55 2.75 -18.38 19.73
N ILE A 56 2.89 -17.06 19.96
CA ILE A 56 2.14 -16.04 19.23
C ILE A 56 2.49 -16.08 17.73
N VAL A 57 3.78 -16.12 17.42
CA VAL A 57 4.26 -16.12 16.02
C VAL A 57 3.81 -17.38 15.28
N LYS A 58 3.92 -18.55 15.89
CA LYS A 58 3.39 -19.81 15.34
C LYS A 58 1.90 -19.68 15.01
N GLY A 59 1.11 -19.14 15.95
CA GLY A 59 -0.31 -18.95 15.73
C GLY A 59 -0.65 -17.94 14.64
N ILE A 60 0.17 -16.90 14.42
CA ILE A 60 0.05 -16.01 13.27
C ILE A 60 0.29 -16.78 11.97
N ILE A 61 1.37 -17.53 11.88
CA ILE A 61 1.75 -18.27 10.65
C ILE A 61 0.68 -19.29 10.26
N GLU A 62 0.11 -20.01 11.23
CA GLU A 62 -0.94 -20.99 10.96
C GLU A 62 -2.27 -20.38 10.50
N ARG A 63 -2.56 -19.14 10.94
CA ARG A 63 -3.82 -18.45 10.61
C ARG A 63 -3.77 -17.62 9.36
N ARG A 64 -2.59 -17.25 8.88
CA ARG A 64 -2.44 -16.44 7.66
C ARG A 64 -3.23 -16.98 6.48
N PRO A 65 -3.74 -16.09 5.63
CA PRO A 65 -3.74 -14.63 5.78
C PRO A 65 -4.88 -14.14 6.68
N PHE A 66 -4.60 -13.11 7.46
CA PHE A 66 -5.63 -12.30 8.09
C PHE A 66 -6.20 -11.33 7.04
N LEU A 67 -7.51 -11.27 6.90
CA LEU A 67 -8.14 -10.41 5.91
C LEU A 67 -8.51 -9.02 6.45
N SER A 68 -8.44 -8.82 7.77
CA SER A 68 -8.69 -7.53 8.41
C SER A 68 -7.74 -7.30 9.59
N MET A 69 -7.58 -6.03 9.98
CA MET A 69 -6.88 -5.71 11.24
C MET A 69 -7.67 -6.15 12.46
N THR A 70 -8.99 -6.18 12.36
CA THR A 70 -9.85 -6.69 13.43
C THR A 70 -9.60 -8.17 13.70
N ASP A 71 -9.43 -9.00 12.65
CA ASP A 71 -9.10 -10.43 12.82
C ASP A 71 -7.75 -10.63 13.52
N LEU A 72 -6.72 -9.90 13.08
CA LEU A 72 -5.41 -9.93 13.71
C LEU A 72 -5.46 -9.44 15.16
N ASN A 73 -6.17 -8.32 15.40
CA ASN A 73 -6.34 -7.76 16.74
C ASN A 73 -7.06 -8.74 17.69
N THR A 74 -8.11 -9.40 17.20
CA THR A 74 -8.85 -10.41 17.99
C THR A 74 -7.93 -11.56 18.42
N TYR A 75 -7.06 -12.03 17.53
CA TYR A 75 -6.10 -13.06 17.85
C TYR A 75 -5.05 -12.56 18.88
N LEU A 76 -4.43 -11.42 18.63
CA LEU A 76 -3.35 -10.88 19.47
C LEU A 76 -3.84 -10.44 20.87
N SER A 77 -5.06 -9.93 20.98
CA SER A 77 -5.69 -9.50 22.24
C SER A 77 -5.88 -10.65 23.25
N GLN A 78 -5.81 -11.91 22.80
CA GLN A 78 -5.84 -13.05 23.71
C GLN A 78 -4.58 -13.16 24.59
N SER A 79 -3.47 -12.56 24.14
CA SER A 79 -2.16 -12.67 24.81
C SER A 79 -1.53 -11.33 25.13
N LEU A 80 -1.91 -10.25 24.48
CA LEU A 80 -1.30 -8.93 24.59
C LEU A 80 -2.31 -7.89 25.10
N LYS A 81 -1.83 -7.02 26.00
CA LYS A 81 -2.61 -5.88 26.51
C LYS A 81 -2.65 -4.75 25.47
N LYS A 82 -3.59 -3.82 25.64
CA LYS A 82 -3.79 -2.70 24.72
C LYS A 82 -2.53 -1.87 24.46
N GLU A 83 -1.75 -1.60 25.49
CA GLU A 83 -0.50 -0.82 25.40
C GLU A 83 0.54 -1.57 24.57
N GLN A 84 0.69 -2.88 24.79
CA GLN A 84 1.59 -3.75 24.04
C GLN A 84 1.17 -3.87 22.56
N LEU A 85 -0.13 -3.92 22.30
CA LEU A 85 -0.66 -3.90 20.93
C LEU A 85 -0.35 -2.58 20.23
N ALA A 86 -0.45 -1.44 20.90
CA ALA A 86 -0.12 -0.15 20.33
C ALA A 86 1.37 -0.05 19.91
N GLU A 87 2.27 -0.54 20.76
CA GLU A 87 3.71 -0.62 20.45
C GLU A 87 3.99 -1.58 19.29
N LEU A 88 3.31 -2.73 19.28
CA LEU A 88 3.43 -3.72 18.21
C LEU A 88 2.94 -3.18 16.87
N TYR A 89 1.78 -2.50 16.84
CA TYR A 89 1.18 -1.96 15.62
C TYR A 89 1.96 -0.78 15.02
N ALA A 90 2.86 -0.18 15.78
CA ALA A 90 3.86 0.75 15.24
C ALA A 90 4.99 0.05 14.45
N LYS A 91 5.05 -1.29 14.45
CA LYS A 91 6.11 -2.09 13.80
C LYS A 91 5.58 -3.12 12.82
N THR A 92 4.34 -3.59 12.99
CA THR A 92 3.70 -4.54 12.07
C THR A 92 2.24 -4.21 11.86
N TRP A 93 1.74 -4.48 10.65
CA TRP A 93 0.40 -4.08 10.27
C TRP A 93 -0.16 -4.93 9.11
N ILE A 94 -1.47 -4.91 8.95
CA ILE A 94 -2.19 -5.32 7.74
C ILE A 94 -2.85 -4.08 7.17
N HIS A 95 -2.44 -3.66 5.98
CA HIS A 95 -2.90 -2.40 5.38
C HIS A 95 -4.42 -2.33 5.27
N LEU A 96 -4.98 -1.17 5.62
CA LEU A 96 -6.40 -0.88 5.56
C LEU A 96 -6.80 -0.31 4.21
N ASN A 97 -7.82 -0.87 3.60
CA ASN A 97 -8.45 -0.26 2.43
C ASN A 97 -9.15 1.04 2.85
N LEU A 98 -8.68 2.18 2.38
CA LEU A 98 -9.24 3.49 2.71
C LEU A 98 -10.75 3.57 2.43
N ASN A 99 -11.25 2.81 1.44
CA ASN A 99 -12.64 2.89 1.02
C ASN A 99 -13.59 1.97 1.80
N SER A 100 -13.07 0.92 2.46
CA SER A 100 -13.89 -0.07 3.14
C SER A 100 -13.54 -0.29 4.62
N ALA A 101 -12.38 0.20 5.10
CA ALA A 101 -11.97 0.04 6.50
C ALA A 101 -13.03 0.56 7.47
N THR A 102 -13.29 -0.19 8.52
CA THR A 102 -14.24 0.19 9.56
C THR A 102 -13.66 1.24 10.50
N ARG A 103 -14.54 1.88 11.29
CA ARG A 103 -14.12 2.82 12.32
C ARG A 103 -13.18 2.16 13.33
N GLU A 104 -13.52 0.94 13.72
CA GLU A 104 -12.78 0.14 14.68
C GLU A 104 -11.36 -0.17 14.16
N GLU A 105 -11.23 -0.56 12.89
CA GLU A 105 -9.93 -0.81 12.27
C GLU A 105 -9.06 0.45 12.20
N ILE A 106 -9.65 1.58 11.80
CA ILE A 106 -8.90 2.85 11.72
C ILE A 106 -8.42 3.28 13.13
N LEU A 107 -9.22 3.06 14.17
CA LEU A 107 -8.85 3.35 15.55
C LEU A 107 -7.72 2.48 16.10
N LEU A 108 -7.39 1.35 15.46
CA LEU A 108 -6.23 0.53 15.80
C LEU A 108 -4.91 1.15 15.33
N ILE A 109 -4.92 2.11 14.40
CA ILE A 109 -3.71 2.83 14.00
C ILE A 109 -3.17 3.59 15.22
N PRO A 110 -1.89 3.39 15.61
CA PRO A 110 -1.31 4.05 16.78
C PRO A 110 -1.45 5.58 16.70
N GLY A 111 -1.96 6.18 17.77
CA GLY A 111 -2.19 7.63 17.84
C GLY A 111 -3.45 8.14 17.11
N MET A 112 -4.24 7.25 16.53
CA MET A 112 -5.47 7.65 15.82
C MET A 112 -6.54 8.12 16.80
N GLY A 113 -7.04 9.34 16.57
CA GLY A 113 -8.15 9.92 17.34
C GLY A 113 -9.46 9.97 16.57
N ALA A 114 -10.59 10.06 17.29
CA ALA A 114 -11.94 10.09 16.72
C ALA A 114 -12.16 11.21 15.68
N ARG A 115 -11.46 12.34 15.82
CA ARG A 115 -11.49 13.44 14.84
C ARG A 115 -10.92 12.98 13.51
N MET A 116 -9.72 12.42 13.50
CA MET A 116 -9.06 11.98 12.27
C MET A 116 -9.82 10.82 11.59
N VAL A 117 -10.45 9.94 12.37
CA VAL A 117 -11.34 8.90 11.82
C VAL A 117 -12.45 9.53 10.98
N ARG A 118 -13.09 10.64 11.44
CA ARG A 118 -14.12 11.32 10.65
C ARG A 118 -13.57 11.83 9.32
N GLU A 119 -12.38 12.43 9.32
CA GLU A 119 -11.75 12.93 8.10
C GLU A 119 -11.46 11.79 7.11
N PHE A 120 -11.07 10.60 7.59
CA PHE A 120 -10.90 9.43 6.75
C PHE A 120 -12.21 9.01 6.05
N PHE A 121 -13.34 9.13 6.71
CA PHE A 121 -14.65 8.79 6.14
C PHE A 121 -15.17 9.87 5.19
N GLU A 122 -14.94 11.14 5.49
CA GLU A 122 -15.50 12.28 4.77
C GLU A 122 -15.08 12.31 3.30
N TYR A 123 -13.82 11.92 3.03
CA TYR A 123 -13.24 11.98 1.68
C TYR A 123 -13.40 10.69 0.86
N ARG A 124 -14.17 9.72 1.35
CA ARG A 124 -14.49 8.50 0.59
C ARG A 124 -15.43 8.81 -0.59
N PRO A 125 -15.21 8.16 -1.76
CA PRO A 125 -14.16 7.18 -2.06
C PRO A 125 -12.82 7.84 -2.43
N TYR A 126 -11.74 7.33 -1.86
CA TYR A 126 -10.39 7.67 -2.27
C TYR A 126 -10.06 6.99 -3.59
N LYS A 127 -9.53 7.77 -4.54
CA LYS A 127 -9.09 7.28 -5.85
C LYS A 127 -7.59 7.06 -5.94
N SER A 128 -6.81 7.67 -5.03
CA SER A 128 -5.35 7.55 -4.97
C SER A 128 -4.80 7.95 -3.61
N LEU A 129 -3.56 7.54 -3.31
CA LEU A 129 -2.83 8.05 -2.14
C LEU A 129 -2.48 9.54 -2.28
N ALA A 130 -2.37 10.08 -3.50
CA ALA A 130 -2.22 11.51 -3.71
C ALA A 130 -3.42 12.30 -3.19
N GLN A 131 -4.64 11.82 -3.44
CA GLN A 131 -5.85 12.39 -2.85
C GLN A 131 -5.81 12.29 -1.32
N PHE A 132 -5.45 11.14 -0.76
CA PHE A 132 -5.30 10.97 0.68
C PHE A 132 -4.36 12.03 1.28
N ARG A 133 -3.14 12.18 0.72
CA ARG A 133 -2.16 13.18 1.18
C ARG A 133 -2.73 14.59 1.14
N LYS A 134 -3.40 14.95 0.04
CA LYS A 134 -4.01 16.28 -0.14
C LYS A 134 -5.08 16.55 0.92
N GLU A 135 -6.00 15.59 1.12
CA GLU A 135 -7.16 15.80 1.99
C GLU A 135 -6.76 15.74 3.47
N ILE A 136 -5.97 14.76 3.87
CA ILE A 136 -5.52 14.60 5.27
C ILE A 136 -4.48 15.67 5.65
N GLY A 137 -3.65 16.13 4.71
CA GLY A 137 -2.71 17.23 4.92
C GLY A 137 -3.35 18.57 5.28
N LYS A 138 -4.67 18.72 5.13
CA LYS A 138 -5.41 19.90 5.65
C LYS A 138 -5.48 19.93 7.18
N TYR A 139 -5.29 18.80 7.85
CA TYR A 139 -5.51 18.63 9.29
C TYR A 139 -4.25 18.33 10.08
N VAL A 140 -3.22 17.80 9.42
CA VAL A 140 -1.95 17.42 10.04
C VAL A 140 -0.77 17.77 9.13
N ASN A 141 0.44 17.81 9.69
CA ASN A 141 1.65 18.10 8.93
C ASN A 141 2.08 16.92 8.02
N GLU A 142 3.02 17.17 7.11
CA GLU A 142 3.51 16.17 6.14
C GLU A 142 4.09 14.92 6.80
N GLN A 143 4.75 15.05 7.95
CA GLN A 143 5.31 13.92 8.68
C GLN A 143 4.21 12.98 9.18
N GLU A 144 3.14 13.55 9.72
CA GLU A 144 1.98 12.77 10.18
C GLU A 144 1.20 12.17 9.01
N VAL A 145 1.05 12.90 7.89
CA VAL A 145 0.47 12.33 6.66
C VAL A 145 1.28 11.12 6.20
N ALA A 146 2.60 11.23 6.13
CA ALA A 146 3.50 10.14 5.73
C ALA A 146 3.41 8.96 6.71
N ARG A 147 3.28 9.23 8.01
CA ARG A 147 3.09 8.20 9.03
C ARG A 147 1.77 7.47 8.84
N LEU A 148 0.66 8.19 8.64
CA LEU A 148 -0.67 7.61 8.45
C LEU A 148 -0.78 6.81 7.14
N GLU A 149 -0.13 7.28 6.09
CA GLU A 149 -0.10 6.62 4.79
C GLU A 149 0.46 5.20 4.83
N GLN A 150 1.38 4.91 5.75
CA GLN A 150 1.96 3.58 5.91
C GLN A 150 0.94 2.50 6.30
N TYR A 151 -0.19 2.89 6.87
CA TYR A 151 -1.21 1.98 7.38
C TYR A 151 -2.33 1.66 6.38
N VAL A 152 -2.35 2.34 5.25
CA VAL A 152 -3.49 2.34 4.34
C VAL A 152 -3.11 2.01 2.90
N PHE A 153 -4.11 1.66 2.10
CA PHE A 153 -4.00 1.56 0.65
C PHE A 153 -5.28 2.00 -0.05
N VAL A 154 -5.16 2.29 -1.34
CA VAL A 154 -6.29 2.43 -2.26
C VAL A 154 -6.22 1.26 -3.23
N PRO A 155 -7.32 0.49 -3.45
CA PRO A 155 -7.31 -0.62 -4.39
C PRO A 155 -6.88 -0.19 -5.79
N ILE A 156 -6.02 -0.98 -6.43
CA ILE A 156 -5.57 -0.74 -7.79
C ILE A 156 -6.58 -1.29 -8.80
N ASN A 157 -6.80 -0.61 -9.91
CA ASN A 157 -7.66 -1.13 -10.97
C ASN A 157 -6.92 -2.25 -11.72
N LEU A 158 -7.50 -3.46 -11.74
CA LEU A 158 -6.91 -4.65 -12.37
C LEU A 158 -6.53 -4.44 -13.83
N ASN A 159 -7.32 -3.65 -14.57
CA ASN A 159 -7.15 -3.49 -16.01
C ASN A 159 -6.15 -2.39 -16.39
N THR A 160 -5.97 -1.37 -15.53
CA THR A 160 -5.20 -0.17 -15.87
C THR A 160 -3.96 0.05 -14.99
N ALA A 161 -3.85 -0.65 -13.84
CA ALA A 161 -2.73 -0.48 -12.92
C ALA A 161 -1.38 -0.72 -13.61
N SER A 162 -0.41 0.13 -13.31
CA SER A 162 0.96 -0.01 -13.78
C SER A 162 1.66 -1.19 -13.08
N ASP A 163 2.79 -1.63 -13.64
CA ASP A 163 3.64 -2.66 -13.03
C ASP A 163 4.11 -2.21 -11.63
N ALA A 164 4.43 -0.93 -11.49
CA ALA A 164 4.86 -0.35 -10.22
C ALA A 164 3.74 -0.41 -9.17
N ASP A 165 2.49 -0.08 -9.55
CA ASP A 165 1.34 -0.15 -8.64
C ASP A 165 1.08 -1.60 -8.18
N ILE A 166 1.09 -2.56 -9.11
CA ILE A 166 0.88 -3.98 -8.80
C ILE A 166 1.96 -4.49 -7.83
N LEU A 167 3.22 -4.10 -8.05
CA LEU A 167 4.34 -4.49 -7.18
C LEU A 167 4.31 -3.84 -5.79
N THR A 168 3.43 -2.87 -5.54
CA THR A 168 3.22 -2.34 -4.18
C THR A 168 2.46 -3.32 -3.27
N ILE A 169 1.74 -4.30 -3.84
CA ILE A 169 1.00 -5.29 -3.06
C ILE A 169 2.00 -6.13 -2.25
N PRO A 170 1.86 -6.19 -0.91
CA PRO A 170 2.79 -6.92 -0.06
C PRO A 170 2.96 -8.38 -0.48
N GLY A 171 4.22 -8.82 -0.62
CA GLY A 171 4.56 -10.19 -1.01
C GLY A 171 4.35 -10.53 -2.49
N LEU A 172 3.90 -9.59 -3.32
CA LEU A 172 3.71 -9.82 -4.74
C LEU A 172 5.03 -9.63 -5.50
N GLY A 173 5.52 -10.68 -6.14
CA GLY A 173 6.74 -10.66 -6.95
C GLY A 173 6.46 -10.64 -8.45
N ASN A 174 7.53 -10.52 -9.25
CA ASN A 174 7.46 -10.42 -10.72
C ASN A 174 6.72 -11.59 -11.40
N ARG A 175 6.71 -12.79 -10.81
CA ARG A 175 5.93 -13.91 -11.33
C ARG A 175 4.44 -13.57 -11.30
N MET A 176 3.92 -13.20 -10.14
CA MET A 176 2.50 -12.88 -9.98
C MET A 176 2.11 -11.59 -10.72
N LEU A 177 3.01 -10.62 -10.86
CA LEU A 177 2.82 -9.45 -11.72
C LEU A 177 2.48 -9.86 -13.17
N ARG A 178 3.22 -10.84 -13.74
CA ARG A 178 2.92 -11.35 -15.10
C ARG A 178 1.53 -11.96 -15.16
N GLU A 179 1.16 -12.79 -14.20
CA GLU A 179 -0.16 -13.43 -14.16
C GLU A 179 -1.30 -12.41 -14.05
N PHE A 180 -1.13 -11.35 -13.25
CA PHE A 180 -2.11 -10.25 -13.16
C PHE A 180 -2.34 -9.56 -14.51
N LYS A 181 -1.32 -9.46 -15.35
CA LYS A 181 -1.39 -8.78 -16.65
C LYS A 181 -1.83 -9.69 -17.78
N GLU A 182 -1.51 -10.97 -17.71
CA GLU A 182 -1.78 -11.95 -18.77
C GLU A 182 -3.28 -12.10 -19.05
N TYR A 183 -4.09 -12.00 -17.99
CA TYR A 183 -5.55 -12.18 -18.09
C TYR A 183 -6.35 -10.90 -18.33
N ARG A 184 -5.66 -9.78 -18.58
CA ARG A 184 -6.35 -8.52 -18.94
C ARG A 184 -6.98 -8.60 -20.34
N PRO A 185 -8.17 -8.02 -20.51
CA PRO A 185 -8.99 -7.33 -19.54
C PRO A 185 -9.81 -8.29 -18.66
N TYR A 186 -9.82 -8.01 -17.36
CA TYR A 186 -10.74 -8.69 -16.44
C TYR A 186 -12.14 -8.11 -16.58
N SER A 187 -13.14 -8.97 -16.76
CA SER A 187 -14.55 -8.58 -16.88
C SER A 187 -15.28 -8.53 -15.53
N ASN A 188 -14.83 -9.30 -14.57
CA ASN A 188 -15.38 -9.37 -13.21
C ASN A 188 -14.35 -9.95 -12.22
N ILE A 189 -14.67 -9.89 -10.94
CA ILE A 189 -13.77 -10.37 -9.89
C ILE A 189 -13.71 -11.92 -9.83
N GLU A 190 -14.74 -12.60 -10.31
CA GLU A 190 -14.78 -14.07 -10.39
C GLU A 190 -13.73 -14.58 -11.39
N GLN A 191 -13.52 -13.85 -12.49
CA GLN A 191 -12.43 -14.16 -13.43
C GLN A 191 -11.09 -14.02 -12.74
N PHE A 192 -10.86 -12.95 -11.97
CA PHE A 192 -9.63 -12.80 -11.20
C PHE A 192 -9.40 -13.98 -10.25
N ARG A 193 -10.42 -14.35 -9.47
CA ARG A 193 -10.36 -15.50 -8.54
C ARG A 193 -10.01 -16.80 -9.26
N LYS A 194 -10.64 -17.06 -10.41
CA LYS A 194 -10.41 -18.24 -11.23
C LYS A 194 -8.99 -18.28 -11.79
N GLU A 195 -8.55 -17.19 -12.40
CA GLU A 195 -7.26 -17.15 -13.11
C GLU A 195 -6.08 -17.16 -12.12
N ILE A 196 -6.11 -16.33 -11.08
CA ILE A 196 -5.07 -16.27 -10.06
C ILE A 196 -5.07 -17.53 -9.18
N GLY A 197 -6.22 -18.14 -8.96
CA GLY A 197 -6.34 -19.42 -8.24
C GLY A 197 -5.62 -20.59 -8.88
N LYS A 198 -5.18 -20.48 -10.14
CA LYS A 198 -4.31 -21.48 -10.79
C LYS A 198 -2.89 -21.49 -10.21
N TYR A 199 -2.45 -20.40 -9.59
CA TYR A 199 -1.06 -20.20 -9.16
C TYR A 199 -0.90 -20.18 -7.65
N VAL A 200 -1.96 -19.84 -6.92
CA VAL A 200 -1.97 -19.75 -5.45
C VAL A 200 -3.26 -20.36 -4.89
N ASN A 201 -3.24 -20.70 -3.60
CA ASN A 201 -4.42 -21.26 -2.94
C ASN A 201 -5.52 -20.19 -2.71
N ALA A 202 -6.72 -20.64 -2.36
CA ALA A 202 -7.89 -19.78 -2.18
C ALA A 202 -7.69 -18.70 -1.09
N LYS A 203 -6.91 -18.98 -0.04
CA LYS A 203 -6.62 -18.03 1.02
C LYS A 203 -5.76 -16.87 0.48
N GLU A 204 -4.75 -17.20 -0.33
CA GLU A 204 -3.88 -16.19 -0.95
C GLU A 204 -4.65 -15.38 -2.02
N VAL A 205 -5.54 -16.02 -2.80
CA VAL A 205 -6.45 -15.29 -3.70
C VAL A 205 -7.26 -14.26 -2.93
N ALA A 206 -7.86 -14.63 -1.81
CA ALA A 206 -8.64 -13.72 -0.97
C ALA A 206 -7.79 -12.56 -0.42
N ARG A 207 -6.53 -12.83 -0.05
CA ARG A 207 -5.59 -11.78 0.37
C ARG A 207 -5.28 -10.79 -0.75
N LEU A 208 -4.98 -11.29 -1.96
CA LEU A 208 -4.66 -10.47 -3.12
C LEU A 208 -5.87 -9.66 -3.60
N GLU A 209 -7.05 -10.24 -3.56
CA GLU A 209 -8.31 -9.60 -3.96
C GLU A 209 -8.59 -8.30 -3.18
N ARG A 210 -8.18 -8.22 -1.91
CA ARG A 210 -8.34 -7.00 -1.10
C ARG A 210 -7.72 -5.76 -1.73
N TYR A 211 -6.66 -5.94 -2.51
CA TYR A 211 -5.85 -4.85 -3.08
C TYR A 211 -6.31 -4.41 -4.47
N VAL A 212 -7.32 -5.05 -5.05
CA VAL A 212 -7.72 -4.84 -6.44
C VAL A 212 -9.17 -4.40 -6.58
N THR A 213 -9.47 -3.73 -7.69
CA THR A 213 -10.82 -3.32 -8.11
C THR A 213 -10.93 -3.37 -9.63
N LEU A 214 -12.16 -3.29 -10.14
CA LEU A 214 -12.46 -3.15 -11.57
C LEU A 214 -13.07 -1.78 -11.91
N ASN A 215 -13.32 -0.96 -10.89
CA ASN A 215 -13.95 0.37 -11.01
C ASN A 215 -12.90 1.48 -11.08
#